data_78fe5d6fc5db125d5d34e1b98dcec8da
#
_entry.id   78fe5d6fc5db125d5d34e1b98dcec8da
#
_cell.length_a   1.000
_cell.length_b   1.000
_cell.length_c   1.000
_cell.angle_alpha   90.00
_cell.angle_beta   90.00
_cell.angle_gamma   90.00
#
_symmetry.space_group_name_H-M   'P 1'
#
loop_
_entity.id
_entity.type
_entity.pdbx_description
1 polymer ?
#
loop_
_entity_poly.entity_id
_entity_poly.type
_entity_poly.pdbx_seq_one_letter_code
_entity_poly.pdbx_strand_id
1 'polypeptide(L)'
;HNNANVCIDLAAASHLTRIQRPWLVTNCEWNDKLIRSAIVWLCMRVKKPILKLTNKDYNENGLSELLALYGSAYNVNIKIFNDLQHTITGWPGGKPNADDTYRPERAKPFPKRVVAFSPHPDDDVISMGGTLRRLVQQGHEVHVAYETSGNIAVGDEEVVRFMHFINGFNQLFDENSNETIKNKYAEIKKFLAAKKEGDMDSRDILTIKGLIRRGEARTASTYNQIPLNRVHFLDLPFYETGKIEKNPISEADVEIVLQLLREVKPHQIYVAGDLADPHGTHRVCTDAVLAAIDIEKEAGAEWLKDCRIWMYRG
;
A
#
# COMPACT_ATOMS: atom_id res chain seq x y z
N HIS A 1 41.60 -21.54 29.14
CA HIS A 1 40.80 -20.31 29.33
C HIS A 1 39.30 -20.62 29.28
N ASN A 2 38.81 -21.49 30.19
CA ASN A 2 37.38 -21.93 30.11
C ASN A 2 36.40 -21.07 30.89
N ASN A 3 36.81 -19.87 31.40
CA ASN A 3 35.98 -19.00 32.24
C ASN A 3 35.98 -17.55 31.77
N ALA A 4 35.91 -17.31 30.45
CA ALA A 4 35.74 -15.96 29.93
C ALA A 4 34.25 -15.59 29.90
N ASN A 5 33.85 -14.53 30.61
CA ASN A 5 32.53 -13.92 30.48
C ASN A 5 32.58 -12.91 29.33
N VAL A 6 31.72 -13.09 28.34
CA VAL A 6 31.57 -12.16 27.21
C VAL A 6 30.27 -11.41 27.40
N CYS A 7 30.35 -10.07 27.57
CA CYS A 7 29.22 -9.17 27.59
C CYS A 7 29.07 -8.57 26.19
N ILE A 8 27.88 -8.70 25.62
CA ILE A 8 27.52 -8.13 24.32
C ILE A 8 26.17 -7.41 24.47
N ASP A 9 25.97 -6.34 23.70
CA ASP A 9 24.67 -5.68 23.62
C ASP A 9 23.65 -6.49 22.81
N LEU A 10 22.38 -6.06 22.85
CA LEU A 10 21.30 -6.73 22.13
C LEU A 10 21.49 -6.71 20.61
N ALA A 11 22.10 -5.67 20.04
CA ALA A 11 22.35 -5.57 18.63
C ALA A 11 23.39 -6.59 18.17
N ALA A 12 24.52 -6.71 18.89
CA ALA A 12 25.53 -7.74 18.63
C ALA A 12 24.99 -9.15 18.90
N ALA A 13 24.20 -9.33 19.96
CA ALA A 13 23.56 -10.59 20.29
C ALA A 13 22.57 -11.06 19.20
N SER A 14 21.94 -10.14 18.48
CA SER A 14 20.96 -10.47 17.43
C SER A 14 21.53 -11.36 16.33
N HIS A 15 22.84 -11.35 16.12
CA HIS A 15 23.54 -12.19 15.14
C HIS A 15 23.88 -13.60 15.63
N LEU A 16 23.68 -13.91 16.92
CA LEU A 16 23.96 -15.23 17.46
C LEU A 16 22.99 -16.28 16.92
N THR A 17 23.49 -17.44 16.57
CA THR A 17 22.67 -18.59 16.11
C THR A 17 21.56 -18.93 17.11
N ARG A 18 21.86 -18.86 18.41
CA ARG A 18 20.87 -19.11 19.47
C ARG A 18 19.67 -18.17 19.42
N ILE A 19 19.84 -16.95 18.94
CA ILE A 19 18.77 -15.97 18.83
C ILE A 19 18.08 -16.08 17.46
N GLN A 20 18.87 -16.17 16.39
CA GLN A 20 18.31 -16.23 15.04
C GLN A 20 17.69 -17.59 14.68
N ARG A 21 18.28 -18.68 15.19
CA ARG A 21 17.93 -20.06 14.84
C ARG A 21 18.03 -20.97 16.06
N PRO A 22 17.24 -20.72 17.11
CA PRO A 22 17.36 -21.44 18.38
C PRO A 22 17.24 -22.95 18.22
N TRP A 23 16.41 -23.42 17.29
CA TRP A 23 16.21 -24.85 17.01
C TRP A 23 17.48 -25.63 16.60
N LEU A 24 18.55 -24.92 16.20
CA LEU A 24 19.82 -25.55 15.83
C LEU A 24 20.72 -25.83 17.03
N VAL A 25 20.49 -25.22 18.17
CA VAL A 25 21.42 -25.20 19.30
C VAL A 25 20.77 -25.41 20.67
N THR A 26 19.45 -25.30 20.77
CA THR A 26 18.71 -25.48 22.03
C THR A 26 17.34 -26.10 21.75
N ASN A 27 16.77 -26.75 22.80
CA ASN A 27 15.33 -27.03 22.79
C ASN A 27 14.56 -25.71 22.79
N CYS A 28 13.52 -25.59 21.98
CA CYS A 28 12.73 -24.40 21.88
C CYS A 28 11.23 -24.74 21.92
N GLU A 29 10.44 -23.84 22.48
CA GLU A 29 8.98 -23.90 22.37
C GLU A 29 8.54 -23.40 20.99
N TRP A 30 7.91 -24.28 20.21
CA TRP A 30 7.46 -23.97 18.87
C TRP A 30 6.19 -23.12 18.89
N ASN A 31 6.30 -21.93 18.34
CA ASN A 31 5.17 -21.05 18.00
C ASN A 31 5.15 -20.77 16.50
N ASP A 32 4.05 -20.23 16.00
CA ASP A 32 3.86 -20.00 14.56
C ASP A 32 4.96 -19.12 13.92
N LYS A 33 5.46 -18.12 14.65
CA LYS A 33 6.55 -17.25 14.17
C LYS A 33 7.86 -18.06 14.02
N LEU A 34 8.17 -18.88 14.99
CA LEU A 34 9.40 -19.68 15.00
C LEU A 34 9.34 -20.78 13.94
N ILE A 35 8.19 -21.47 13.80
CA ILE A 35 7.98 -22.48 12.77
C ILE A 35 8.15 -21.86 11.38
N ARG A 36 7.51 -20.72 11.12
CA ARG A 36 7.63 -19.99 9.85
C ARG A 36 9.10 -19.66 9.56
N SER A 37 9.82 -19.13 10.54
CA SER A 37 11.23 -18.77 10.40
C SER A 37 12.09 -19.99 10.08
N ALA A 38 11.87 -21.13 10.77
CA ALA A 38 12.58 -22.36 10.55
C ALA A 38 12.34 -22.95 9.15
N ILE A 39 11.09 -22.93 8.67
CA ILE A 39 10.76 -23.47 7.35
C ILE A 39 11.29 -22.58 6.23
N VAL A 40 11.21 -21.27 6.34
CA VAL A 40 11.82 -20.35 5.37
C VAL A 40 13.34 -20.56 5.33
N TRP A 41 14.00 -20.69 6.48
CA TRP A 41 15.42 -21.03 6.56
C TRP A 41 15.73 -22.38 5.90
N LEU A 42 14.92 -23.41 6.15
CA LEU A 42 15.10 -24.74 5.54
C LEU A 42 15.01 -24.64 4.01
N CYS A 43 14.01 -23.94 3.48
CA CYS A 43 13.87 -23.70 2.03
C CYS A 43 15.13 -23.09 1.42
N MET A 44 15.68 -22.07 2.06
CA MET A 44 16.89 -21.40 1.60
C MET A 44 18.12 -22.33 1.66
N ARG A 45 18.22 -23.14 2.73
CA ARG A 45 19.33 -24.06 2.93
C ARG A 45 19.34 -25.19 1.92
N VAL A 46 18.18 -25.83 1.68
CA VAL A 46 18.08 -26.98 0.75
C VAL A 46 17.72 -26.55 -0.68
N LYS A 47 17.48 -25.24 -0.90
CA LYS A 47 17.10 -24.65 -2.21
C LYS A 47 15.85 -25.30 -2.82
N LYS A 48 14.87 -25.58 -1.96
CA LYS A 48 13.57 -26.13 -2.37
C LYS A 48 12.43 -25.20 -1.96
N PRO A 49 11.38 -25.06 -2.77
CA PRO A 49 10.16 -24.37 -2.36
C PRO A 49 9.45 -25.15 -1.25
N ILE A 50 8.68 -24.46 -0.41
CA ILE A 50 8.01 -25.01 0.78
C ILE A 50 7.27 -26.32 0.46
N LEU A 51 6.40 -26.31 -0.57
CA LEU A 51 5.58 -27.48 -0.93
C LEU A 51 6.39 -28.68 -1.46
N LYS A 52 7.70 -28.54 -1.67
CA LYS A 52 8.60 -29.60 -2.12
C LYS A 52 9.53 -30.12 -1.03
N LEU A 53 9.44 -29.60 0.19
CA LEU A 53 10.19 -30.11 1.32
C LEU A 53 9.67 -31.50 1.72
N THR A 54 10.58 -32.40 2.06
CA THR A 54 10.30 -33.79 2.42
C THR A 54 10.67 -34.06 3.89
N ASN A 55 10.16 -35.16 4.47
CA ASN A 55 10.56 -35.61 5.81
C ASN A 55 12.08 -35.72 5.97
N LYS A 56 12.77 -36.14 4.90
CA LYS A 56 14.23 -36.21 4.87
C LYS A 56 14.87 -34.85 5.07
N ASP A 57 14.39 -33.82 4.38
CA ASP A 57 14.90 -32.44 4.49
C ASP A 57 14.80 -31.94 5.94
N TYR A 58 13.69 -32.24 6.62
CA TYR A 58 13.49 -31.86 8.03
C TYR A 58 14.46 -32.63 8.95
N ASN A 59 14.53 -33.93 8.80
CA ASN A 59 15.38 -34.79 9.66
C ASN A 59 16.87 -34.45 9.56
N GLU A 60 17.36 -34.21 8.35
CA GLU A 60 18.76 -33.89 8.10
C GLU A 60 19.14 -32.46 8.54
N ASN A 61 18.17 -31.61 8.86
CA ASN A 61 18.41 -30.23 9.23
C ASN A 61 17.90 -29.86 10.64
N GLY A 62 17.72 -30.86 11.53
CA GLY A 62 17.40 -30.62 12.93
C GLY A 62 15.97 -30.18 13.21
N LEU A 63 15.04 -30.49 12.33
CA LEU A 63 13.62 -30.11 12.44
C LEU A 63 12.69 -31.32 12.62
N SER A 64 13.24 -32.48 13.06
CA SER A 64 12.45 -33.71 13.28
C SER A 64 11.33 -33.54 14.28
N GLU A 65 11.47 -32.63 15.24
CA GLU A 65 10.45 -32.31 16.23
C GLU A 65 9.16 -31.77 15.58
N LEU A 66 9.30 -30.98 14.52
CA LEU A 66 8.12 -30.50 13.77
C LEU A 66 7.37 -31.63 13.08
N LEU A 67 8.10 -32.71 12.65
CA LEU A 67 7.45 -33.89 12.09
C LEU A 67 6.64 -34.63 13.15
N ALA A 68 7.20 -34.72 14.39
CA ALA A 68 6.49 -35.32 15.51
C ALA A 68 5.22 -34.52 15.89
N LEU A 69 5.30 -33.20 15.90
CA LEU A 69 4.16 -32.32 16.24
C LEU A 69 3.06 -32.33 15.18
N TYR A 70 3.40 -32.37 13.91
CA TYR A 70 2.46 -32.21 12.78
C TYR A 70 2.23 -33.50 11.97
N GLY A 71 2.91 -34.59 12.29
CA GLY A 71 2.78 -35.87 11.66
C GLY A 71 3.60 -36.04 10.36
N SER A 72 3.84 -35.00 9.60
CA SER A 72 4.62 -35.06 8.36
C SER A 72 5.09 -33.69 7.87
N ALA A 73 6.13 -33.67 7.02
CA ALA A 73 6.56 -32.49 6.30
C ALA A 73 5.42 -31.89 5.46
N TYR A 74 4.59 -32.74 4.85
CA TYR A 74 3.44 -32.33 4.05
C TYR A 74 2.49 -31.41 4.83
N ASN A 75 2.13 -31.78 6.05
CA ASN A 75 1.23 -31.00 6.89
C ASN A 75 1.84 -29.66 7.31
N VAL A 76 3.12 -29.66 7.70
CA VAL A 76 3.84 -28.41 8.03
C VAL A 76 3.93 -27.50 6.81
N ASN A 77 4.31 -28.08 5.66
CA ASN A 77 4.44 -27.33 4.40
C ASN A 77 3.14 -26.62 4.02
N ILE A 78 2.00 -27.34 4.08
CA ILE A 78 0.70 -26.77 3.76
C ILE A 78 0.32 -25.66 4.73
N LYS A 79 0.50 -25.88 6.05
CA LYS A 79 0.24 -24.86 7.08
C LYS A 79 1.04 -23.59 6.79
N ILE A 80 2.35 -23.72 6.60
CA ILE A 80 3.21 -22.54 6.41
C ILE A 80 3.00 -21.89 5.05
N PHE A 81 2.72 -22.67 4.00
CA PHE A 81 2.38 -22.12 2.70
C PHE A 81 1.11 -21.25 2.78
N ASN A 82 0.05 -21.76 3.39
CA ASN A 82 -1.20 -21.00 3.58
C ASN A 82 -0.98 -19.74 4.42
N ASP A 83 -0.23 -19.87 5.52
CA ASP A 83 0.14 -18.75 6.38
C ASP A 83 0.82 -17.61 5.60
N LEU A 84 1.80 -17.95 4.77
CA LEU A 84 2.52 -16.99 3.92
C LEU A 84 1.62 -16.42 2.82
N GLN A 85 0.79 -17.25 2.20
CA GLN A 85 -0.17 -16.77 1.20
C GLN A 85 -1.18 -15.80 1.82
N HIS A 86 -1.71 -16.11 2.99
CA HIS A 86 -2.60 -15.20 3.71
C HIS A 86 -1.90 -13.90 4.12
N THR A 87 -0.62 -13.95 4.43
CA THR A 87 0.18 -12.76 4.79
C THR A 87 0.45 -11.86 3.58
N ILE A 88 0.78 -12.45 2.42
CA ILE A 88 1.23 -11.71 1.23
C ILE A 88 0.03 -11.32 0.35
N THR A 89 -0.70 -12.29 -0.18
CA THR A 89 -1.73 -12.05 -1.20
C THR A 89 -3.13 -12.53 -0.79
N GLY A 90 -3.24 -13.43 0.19
CA GLY A 90 -4.48 -14.13 0.51
C GLY A 90 -4.99 -15.06 -0.59
N TRP A 91 -4.30 -15.12 -1.73
CA TRP A 91 -4.62 -15.99 -2.85
C TRP A 91 -3.69 -17.20 -2.86
N PRO A 92 -4.25 -18.42 -2.94
CA PRO A 92 -3.45 -19.65 -2.88
C PRO A 92 -2.62 -19.95 -4.14
N GLY A 93 -2.62 -19.03 -5.11
CA GLY A 93 -1.87 -19.16 -6.36
C GLY A 93 -2.59 -20.01 -7.40
N GLY A 94 -2.07 -20.01 -8.65
CA GLY A 94 -2.60 -20.76 -9.78
C GLY A 94 -3.50 -19.95 -10.71
N LYS A 95 -4.15 -20.64 -11.65
CA LYS A 95 -5.04 -20.02 -12.62
C LYS A 95 -6.42 -19.83 -12.01
N PRO A 96 -7.12 -18.72 -12.28
CA PRO A 96 -8.53 -18.59 -11.96
C PRO A 96 -9.32 -19.78 -12.55
N ASN A 97 -10.26 -20.31 -11.78
CA ASN A 97 -11.11 -21.46 -12.17
C ASN A 97 -10.34 -22.77 -12.43
N ALA A 98 -9.11 -22.93 -11.91
CA ALA A 98 -8.42 -24.21 -11.94
C ALA A 98 -9.12 -25.23 -11.04
N ASP A 99 -9.09 -26.51 -11.43
CA ASP A 99 -9.51 -27.60 -10.55
C ASP A 99 -8.51 -27.73 -9.39
N ASP A 100 -8.97 -27.39 -8.19
CA ASP A 100 -8.18 -27.40 -6.97
C ASP A 100 -8.52 -28.58 -6.03
N THR A 101 -9.27 -29.57 -6.54
CA THR A 101 -9.75 -30.73 -5.75
C THR A 101 -8.62 -31.45 -4.99
N TYR A 102 -7.43 -31.49 -5.56
CA TYR A 102 -6.26 -32.16 -4.97
C TYR A 102 -5.20 -31.18 -4.45
N ARG A 103 -5.61 -29.91 -4.22
CA ARG A 103 -4.70 -28.86 -3.80
C ARG A 103 -5.18 -28.20 -2.51
N PRO A 104 -4.98 -28.85 -1.36
CA PRO A 104 -5.49 -28.34 -0.08
C PRO A 104 -4.89 -26.98 0.30
N GLU A 105 -3.71 -26.65 -0.24
CA GLU A 105 -3.09 -25.34 -0.09
C GLU A 105 -3.89 -24.19 -0.75
N ARG A 106 -4.87 -24.52 -1.59
CA ARG A 106 -5.76 -23.58 -2.27
C ARG A 106 -7.20 -23.62 -1.77
N ALA A 107 -7.53 -24.52 -0.87
CA ALA A 107 -8.89 -24.79 -0.45
C ALA A 107 -9.55 -23.64 0.30
N LYS A 108 -8.78 -22.68 0.80
CA LYS A 108 -9.27 -21.58 1.62
C LYS A 108 -8.67 -20.25 1.16
N PRO A 109 -9.14 -19.66 0.06
CA PRO A 109 -8.76 -18.31 -0.31
C PRO A 109 -9.16 -17.35 0.82
N PHE A 110 -8.32 -16.37 1.07
CA PHE A 110 -8.54 -15.34 2.08
C PHE A 110 -8.56 -13.96 1.41
N PRO A 111 -9.71 -13.51 0.87
CA PRO A 111 -9.84 -12.17 0.31
C PRO A 111 -9.48 -11.11 1.34
N LYS A 112 -8.66 -10.16 0.94
CA LYS A 112 -8.18 -9.10 1.82
C LYS A 112 -8.83 -7.78 1.49
N ARG A 113 -8.99 -6.94 2.51
CA ARG A 113 -9.20 -5.51 2.31
C ARG A 113 -7.83 -4.84 2.22
N VAL A 114 -7.63 -4.09 1.16
CA VAL A 114 -6.36 -3.46 0.80
C VAL A 114 -6.57 -1.97 0.67
N VAL A 115 -5.70 -1.16 1.25
CA VAL A 115 -5.63 0.27 0.98
C VAL A 115 -4.26 0.60 0.41
N ALA A 116 -4.24 1.17 -0.78
CA ALA A 116 -3.05 1.77 -1.37
C ALA A 116 -3.13 3.29 -1.20
N PHE A 117 -2.25 3.84 -0.40
CA PHE A 117 -2.08 5.28 -0.25
C PHE A 117 -1.15 5.79 -1.35
N SER A 118 -1.59 6.81 -2.06
CA SER A 118 -0.86 7.46 -3.15
C SER A 118 -0.64 8.93 -2.78
N PRO A 119 0.59 9.36 -2.54
CA PRO A 119 0.89 10.76 -2.22
C PRO A 119 0.30 11.73 -3.23
N HIS A 120 0.44 11.46 -4.53
CA HIS A 120 -0.19 12.20 -5.61
C HIS A 120 -1.06 11.27 -6.48
N PRO A 121 -1.96 11.81 -7.32
CA PRO A 121 -2.89 11.02 -8.14
C PRO A 121 -2.27 10.24 -9.33
N ASP A 122 -1.10 9.62 -9.16
CA ASP A 122 -0.40 8.77 -10.15
C ASP A 122 0.64 7.83 -9.52
N ASP A 123 1.14 8.12 -8.31
CA ASP A 123 2.20 7.34 -7.67
C ASP A 123 1.83 5.86 -7.50
N ASP A 124 0.56 5.56 -7.21
CA ASP A 124 0.03 4.20 -7.10
C ASP A 124 0.13 3.44 -8.43
N VAL A 125 -0.36 4.03 -9.51
CA VAL A 125 -0.44 3.35 -10.81
C VAL A 125 0.94 3.26 -11.48
N ILE A 126 1.78 4.27 -11.34
CA ILE A 126 3.15 4.26 -11.87
C ILE A 126 3.98 3.20 -11.16
N SER A 127 3.95 3.16 -9.83
CA SER A 127 4.80 2.31 -9.02
C SER A 127 4.28 0.90 -8.84
N MET A 128 2.95 0.72 -8.74
CA MET A 128 2.35 -0.56 -8.41
C MET A 128 1.06 -0.90 -9.18
N GLY A 129 0.80 -0.28 -10.32
CA GLY A 129 -0.43 -0.51 -11.10
C GLY A 129 -0.64 -1.98 -11.47
N GLY A 130 0.43 -2.71 -11.83
CA GLY A 130 0.38 -4.16 -12.05
C GLY A 130 -0.01 -4.95 -10.80
N THR A 131 0.44 -4.52 -9.62
CA THR A 131 0.08 -5.10 -8.32
C THR A 131 -1.39 -4.83 -7.99
N LEU A 132 -1.86 -3.58 -8.15
CA LEU A 132 -3.27 -3.22 -7.95
C LEU A 132 -4.20 -4.07 -8.81
N ARG A 133 -3.89 -4.17 -10.10
CA ARG A 133 -4.67 -5.01 -11.02
C ARG A 133 -4.66 -6.48 -10.60
N ARG A 134 -3.52 -6.99 -10.16
CA ARG A 134 -3.39 -8.38 -9.70
C ARG A 134 -4.21 -8.62 -8.43
N LEU A 135 -4.19 -7.72 -7.47
CA LEU A 135 -4.98 -7.80 -6.26
C LEU A 135 -6.49 -7.86 -6.58
N VAL A 136 -6.97 -6.99 -7.47
CA VAL A 136 -8.38 -7.01 -7.93
C VAL A 136 -8.72 -8.34 -8.61
N GLN A 137 -7.88 -8.82 -9.54
CA GLN A 137 -8.08 -10.10 -10.22
C GLN A 137 -8.10 -11.30 -9.27
N GLN A 138 -7.46 -11.18 -8.12
CA GLN A 138 -7.44 -12.19 -7.07
C GLN A 138 -8.64 -12.10 -6.11
N GLY A 139 -9.58 -11.20 -6.37
CA GLY A 139 -10.79 -11.05 -5.59
C GLY A 139 -10.62 -10.27 -4.28
N HIS A 140 -9.53 -9.50 -4.13
CA HIS A 140 -9.36 -8.63 -2.99
C HIS A 140 -10.23 -7.37 -3.11
N GLU A 141 -10.61 -6.83 -1.97
CA GLU A 141 -11.28 -5.54 -1.84
C GLU A 141 -10.21 -4.45 -1.81
N VAL A 142 -9.99 -3.82 -2.96
CA VAL A 142 -8.93 -2.82 -3.14
C VAL A 142 -9.49 -1.42 -3.09
N HIS A 143 -8.94 -0.61 -2.18
CA HIS A 143 -9.16 0.82 -2.06
C HIS A 143 -7.90 1.56 -2.47
N VAL A 144 -8.06 2.70 -3.15
CA VAL A 144 -6.96 3.64 -3.41
C VAL A 144 -7.29 4.96 -2.74
N ALA A 145 -6.34 5.51 -2.01
CA ALA A 145 -6.48 6.77 -1.29
C ALA A 145 -5.41 7.77 -1.76
N TYR A 146 -5.84 8.75 -2.52
CA TYR A 146 -5.00 9.86 -2.96
C TYR A 146 -4.89 10.89 -1.84
N GLU A 147 -3.69 11.07 -1.31
CA GLU A 147 -3.46 11.84 -0.09
C GLU A 147 -3.48 13.35 -0.36
N THR A 148 -3.00 13.77 -1.55
CA THR A 148 -3.00 15.17 -1.98
C THR A 148 -3.70 15.35 -3.33
N SER A 149 -4.07 16.58 -3.66
CA SER A 149 -4.68 16.89 -4.95
C SER A 149 -3.68 16.80 -6.12
N GLY A 150 -2.37 16.92 -5.87
CA GLY A 150 -1.35 17.00 -6.90
C GLY A 150 -1.48 18.23 -7.83
N ASN A 151 -2.27 19.22 -7.44
CA ASN A 151 -2.65 20.37 -8.28
C ASN A 151 -1.45 21.20 -8.76
N ILE A 152 -0.39 21.28 -7.99
CA ILE A 152 0.81 22.08 -8.30
C ILE A 152 1.57 21.52 -9.53
N ALA A 153 1.46 20.23 -9.80
CA ALA A 153 2.12 19.58 -10.92
C ALA A 153 1.42 19.82 -12.28
N VAL A 154 0.22 20.42 -12.29
CA VAL A 154 -0.53 20.66 -13.51
C VAL A 154 -0.13 22.00 -14.14
N GLY A 155 0.26 21.99 -15.41
CA GLY A 155 0.59 23.19 -16.17
C GLY A 155 -0.62 24.08 -16.46
N ASP A 156 -0.38 25.36 -16.66
CA ASP A 156 -1.45 26.32 -16.97
C ASP A 156 -2.07 26.04 -18.35
N GLU A 157 -1.31 25.51 -19.30
CA GLU A 157 -1.80 25.08 -20.61
C GLU A 157 -2.82 23.95 -20.52
N GLU A 158 -2.69 23.06 -19.55
CA GLU A 158 -3.69 22.01 -19.29
C GLU A 158 -5.01 22.63 -18.81
N VAL A 159 -4.94 23.60 -17.92
CA VAL A 159 -6.12 24.34 -17.47
C VAL A 159 -6.83 24.99 -18.68
N VAL A 160 -6.08 25.66 -19.55
CA VAL A 160 -6.62 26.27 -20.77
C VAL A 160 -7.25 25.21 -21.67
N ARG A 161 -6.60 24.08 -21.88
CA ARG A 161 -7.12 22.98 -22.72
C ARG A 161 -8.45 22.44 -22.19
N PHE A 162 -8.55 22.17 -20.90
CA PHE A 162 -9.80 21.69 -20.31
C PHE A 162 -10.90 22.75 -20.31
N MET A 163 -10.58 24.03 -20.09
CA MET A 163 -11.54 25.12 -20.16
C MET A 163 -12.04 25.31 -21.57
N HIS A 164 -11.20 25.17 -22.60
CA HIS A 164 -11.66 25.16 -24.00
C HIS A 164 -12.64 24.04 -24.27
N PHE A 165 -12.36 22.83 -23.79
CA PHE A 165 -13.24 21.68 -23.93
C PHE A 165 -14.61 21.95 -23.27
N ILE A 166 -14.61 22.41 -22.01
CA ILE A 166 -15.84 22.70 -21.26
C ILE A 166 -16.66 23.78 -21.98
N ASN A 167 -16.02 24.85 -22.44
CA ASN A 167 -16.71 25.92 -23.16
C ASN A 167 -17.28 25.41 -24.49
N GLY A 168 -16.54 24.60 -25.25
CA GLY A 168 -17.03 23.99 -26.49
C GLY A 168 -18.17 23.00 -26.24
N PHE A 169 -18.08 22.18 -25.22
CA PHE A 169 -19.15 21.27 -24.80
C PHE A 169 -20.43 22.04 -24.45
N ASN A 170 -20.31 23.13 -23.66
CA ASN A 170 -21.42 23.96 -23.28
C ASN A 170 -22.09 24.58 -24.52
N GLN A 171 -21.32 25.03 -25.51
CA GLN A 171 -21.86 25.58 -26.75
C GLN A 171 -22.61 24.53 -27.60
N LEU A 172 -22.20 23.29 -27.57
CA LEU A 172 -22.80 22.21 -28.35
C LEU A 172 -24.10 21.66 -27.75
N PHE A 173 -24.21 21.62 -26.43
CA PHE A 173 -25.27 20.89 -25.72
C PHE A 173 -26.21 21.75 -24.89
N ASP A 174 -25.93 23.05 -24.72
CA ASP A 174 -26.76 23.98 -23.98
C ASP A 174 -27.22 25.13 -24.94
N GLU A 175 -28.46 25.05 -25.43
CA GLU A 175 -29.05 26.06 -26.33
C GLU A 175 -29.08 27.45 -25.69
N ASN A 176 -29.19 27.57 -24.39
CA ASN A 176 -29.19 28.83 -23.63
C ASN A 176 -27.78 29.27 -23.18
N SER A 177 -26.76 28.57 -23.58
CA SER A 177 -25.34 28.69 -23.24
C SER A 177 -25.07 29.39 -21.89
N ASN A 178 -24.75 28.57 -20.87
CA ASN A 178 -24.58 29.01 -19.48
C ASN A 178 -23.57 30.17 -19.38
N GLU A 179 -24.08 31.40 -19.20
CA GLU A 179 -23.29 32.64 -19.08
C GLU A 179 -22.25 32.53 -17.93
N THR A 180 -22.58 31.82 -16.88
CA THR A 180 -21.64 31.59 -15.78
C THR A 180 -20.37 30.86 -16.24
N ILE A 181 -20.49 29.83 -17.08
CA ILE A 181 -19.34 29.09 -17.64
C ILE A 181 -18.52 30.01 -18.56
N LYS A 182 -19.17 30.79 -19.43
CA LYS A 182 -18.48 31.73 -20.31
C LYS A 182 -17.73 32.82 -19.54
N ASN A 183 -18.36 33.38 -18.52
CA ASN A 183 -17.73 34.40 -17.69
C ASN A 183 -16.53 33.83 -16.92
N LYS A 184 -16.67 32.63 -16.35
CA LYS A 184 -15.57 31.95 -15.63
C LYS A 184 -14.43 31.61 -16.58
N TYR A 185 -14.72 31.15 -17.78
CA TYR A 185 -13.71 30.92 -18.82
C TYR A 185 -12.92 32.18 -19.17
N ALA A 186 -13.63 33.30 -19.37
CA ALA A 186 -12.98 34.57 -19.69
C ALA A 186 -12.13 35.10 -18.54
N GLU A 187 -12.61 34.98 -17.30
CA GLU A 187 -11.87 35.33 -16.08
C GLU A 187 -10.56 34.55 -15.95
N ILE A 188 -10.64 33.22 -16.05
CA ILE A 188 -9.46 32.33 -15.95
C ILE A 188 -8.46 32.62 -17.05
N LYS A 189 -8.91 32.76 -18.29
CA LYS A 189 -8.06 33.11 -19.43
C LYS A 189 -7.34 34.44 -19.21
N LYS A 190 -8.05 35.46 -18.71
CA LYS A 190 -7.48 36.78 -18.40
C LYS A 190 -6.43 36.67 -17.29
N PHE A 191 -6.72 35.90 -16.22
CA PHE A 191 -5.79 35.70 -15.13
C PHE A 191 -4.51 35.04 -15.62
N LEU A 192 -4.60 33.93 -16.36
CA LEU A 192 -3.45 33.19 -16.87
C LEU A 192 -2.60 34.00 -17.85
N ALA A 193 -3.25 34.85 -18.68
CA ALA A 193 -2.53 35.74 -19.59
C ALA A 193 -1.74 36.87 -18.88
N ALA A 194 -2.15 37.23 -17.67
CA ALA A 194 -1.50 38.27 -16.86
C ALA A 194 -0.49 37.67 -15.86
N LYS A 195 -0.53 36.36 -15.62
CA LYS A 195 0.30 35.66 -14.65
C LYS A 195 1.78 35.67 -15.06
N LYS A 196 2.65 35.95 -14.11
CA LYS A 196 4.10 35.92 -14.28
C LYS A 196 4.67 34.67 -13.63
N GLU A 197 5.89 34.32 -14.03
CA GLU A 197 6.65 33.26 -13.39
C GLU A 197 6.79 33.52 -11.88
N GLY A 198 6.42 32.53 -11.05
CA GLY A 198 6.43 32.64 -9.59
C GLY A 198 5.13 33.19 -8.98
N ASP A 199 4.19 33.68 -9.77
CA ASP A 199 2.88 34.09 -9.26
C ASP A 199 2.05 32.87 -8.79
N MET A 200 1.34 33.04 -7.67
CA MET A 200 0.44 32.02 -7.15
C MET A 200 -0.80 31.85 -8.03
N ASP A 201 -1.26 30.63 -8.17
CA ASP A 201 -2.54 30.34 -8.82
C ASP A 201 -3.71 30.85 -7.98
N SER A 202 -4.78 31.30 -8.65
CA SER A 202 -6.03 31.56 -7.97
C SER A 202 -6.65 30.26 -7.45
N ARG A 203 -7.54 30.38 -6.45
CA ARG A 203 -8.27 29.21 -5.92
C ARG A 203 -9.00 28.42 -7.00
N ASP A 204 -9.60 29.12 -7.98
CA ASP A 204 -10.31 28.47 -9.08
C ASP A 204 -9.36 27.64 -9.95
N ILE A 205 -8.18 28.18 -10.26
CA ILE A 205 -7.17 27.46 -11.05
C ILE A 205 -6.66 26.23 -10.29
N LEU A 206 -6.34 26.36 -9.01
CA LEU A 206 -5.94 25.22 -8.17
C LEU A 206 -7.04 24.15 -8.11
N THR A 207 -8.31 24.58 -8.03
CA THR A 207 -9.45 23.65 -8.06
C THR A 207 -9.54 22.91 -9.38
N ILE A 208 -9.39 23.62 -10.52
CA ILE A 208 -9.42 23.00 -11.85
C ILE A 208 -8.26 22.03 -12.02
N LYS A 209 -7.05 22.42 -11.61
CA LYS A 209 -5.87 21.55 -11.61
C LYS A 209 -6.10 20.27 -10.80
N GLY A 210 -6.68 20.40 -9.61
CA GLY A 210 -7.08 19.26 -8.77
C GLY A 210 -8.14 18.38 -9.46
N LEU A 211 -9.15 18.97 -10.14
CA LEU A 211 -10.16 18.21 -10.88
C LEU A 211 -9.56 17.42 -12.05
N ILE A 212 -8.58 17.98 -12.75
CA ILE A 212 -7.86 17.29 -13.83
C ILE A 212 -7.19 16.03 -13.26
N ARG A 213 -6.40 16.18 -12.19
CA ARG A 213 -5.72 15.06 -11.52
C ARG A 213 -6.70 13.99 -11.00
N ARG A 214 -7.82 14.42 -10.40
CA ARG A 214 -8.88 13.49 -9.98
C ARG A 214 -9.51 12.73 -11.15
N GLY A 215 -9.65 13.35 -12.30
CA GLY A 215 -10.14 12.70 -13.52
C GLY A 215 -9.20 11.59 -13.98
N GLU A 216 -7.90 11.87 -14.01
CA GLU A 216 -6.85 10.91 -14.35
C GLU A 216 -6.83 9.74 -13.37
N ALA A 217 -6.83 10.02 -12.06
CA ALA A 217 -6.86 9.04 -11.00
C ALA A 217 -8.08 8.10 -11.08
N ARG A 218 -9.28 8.65 -11.32
CA ARG A 218 -10.50 7.84 -11.53
C ARG A 218 -10.38 6.94 -12.75
N THR A 219 -9.82 7.45 -13.85
CA THR A 219 -9.63 6.68 -15.07
C THR A 219 -8.65 5.53 -14.84
N ALA A 220 -7.52 5.78 -14.19
CA ALA A 220 -6.53 4.79 -13.84
C ALA A 220 -7.09 3.70 -12.90
N SER A 221 -7.86 4.10 -11.87
CA SER A 221 -8.53 3.19 -10.96
C SER A 221 -9.56 2.32 -11.69
N THR A 222 -10.40 2.91 -12.55
CA THR A 222 -11.38 2.20 -13.35
C THR A 222 -10.72 1.21 -14.31
N TYR A 223 -9.60 1.59 -14.94
CA TYR A 223 -8.80 0.69 -15.79
C TYR A 223 -8.30 -0.52 -15.00
N ASN A 224 -7.92 -0.33 -13.76
CA ASN A 224 -7.53 -1.41 -12.84
C ASN A 224 -8.73 -2.19 -12.26
N GLN A 225 -9.95 -1.87 -12.68
CA GLN A 225 -11.20 -2.47 -12.20
C GLN A 225 -11.49 -2.21 -10.70
N ILE A 226 -11.00 -1.10 -10.19
CA ILE A 226 -11.32 -0.62 -8.84
C ILE A 226 -12.60 0.23 -8.94
N PRO A 227 -13.67 -0.12 -8.21
CA PRO A 227 -14.92 0.64 -8.21
C PRO A 227 -14.72 2.07 -7.66
N LEU A 228 -15.41 3.06 -8.25
CA LEU A 228 -15.22 4.46 -7.86
C LEU A 228 -15.59 4.76 -6.40
N ASN A 229 -16.45 3.98 -5.78
CA ASN A 229 -16.76 4.08 -4.35
C ASN A 229 -15.63 3.57 -3.43
N ARG A 230 -14.54 3.05 -4.00
CA ARG A 230 -13.31 2.66 -3.30
C ARG A 230 -12.12 3.55 -3.69
N VAL A 231 -12.40 4.67 -4.33
CA VAL A 231 -11.42 5.68 -4.72
C VAL A 231 -11.63 6.91 -3.83
N HIS A 232 -10.68 7.15 -2.95
CA HIS A 232 -10.75 8.19 -1.93
C HIS A 232 -9.81 9.35 -2.30
N PHE A 233 -10.29 10.58 -2.13
CA PHE A 233 -9.50 11.79 -2.27
C PHE A 233 -9.46 12.47 -0.90
N LEU A 234 -8.30 12.42 -0.24
CA LEU A 234 -8.16 12.84 1.15
C LEU A 234 -7.91 14.34 1.27
N ASP A 235 -7.27 14.94 0.27
CA ASP A 235 -6.92 16.37 0.22
C ASP A 235 -6.31 16.86 1.54
N LEU A 236 -5.25 16.19 1.99
CA LEU A 236 -4.63 16.45 3.28
C LEU A 236 -4.23 17.94 3.43
N PRO A 237 -4.66 18.61 4.50
CA PRO A 237 -4.47 20.05 4.69
C PRO A 237 -3.03 20.55 4.60
N PHE A 238 -2.05 19.71 4.97
CA PHE A 238 -0.64 20.08 4.89
C PHE A 238 -0.22 20.47 3.48
N TYR A 239 -0.82 19.84 2.46
CA TYR A 239 -0.49 20.05 1.05
C TYR A 239 -1.32 21.16 0.42
N GLU A 240 -2.57 21.31 0.81
CA GLU A 240 -3.56 22.18 0.14
C GLU A 240 -3.37 23.68 0.49
N THR A 241 -2.13 24.14 0.55
CA THR A 241 -1.76 25.53 0.89
C THR A 241 -1.90 26.48 -0.29
N GLY A 242 -1.96 25.95 -1.53
CA GLY A 242 -1.86 26.71 -2.77
C GLY A 242 -0.44 27.24 -3.07
N LYS A 243 0.55 26.86 -2.27
CA LYS A 243 1.96 27.25 -2.42
C LYS A 243 2.82 26.02 -2.68
N ILE A 244 4.01 26.26 -3.22
CA ILE A 244 5.03 25.20 -3.35
C ILE A 244 5.46 24.71 -1.95
N GLU A 245 5.60 25.65 -1.01
CA GLU A 245 5.91 25.36 0.39
C GLU A 245 4.69 24.73 1.08
N LYS A 246 4.90 23.59 1.70
CA LYS A 246 3.88 22.81 2.42
C LYS A 246 3.89 23.15 3.91
N ASN A 247 2.76 22.98 4.55
CA ASN A 247 2.69 23.04 6.01
C ASN A 247 3.31 21.77 6.63
N PRO A 248 3.77 21.83 7.87
CA PRO A 248 4.03 20.62 8.65
C PRO A 248 2.75 19.78 8.77
N ILE A 249 2.91 18.46 8.89
CA ILE A 249 1.81 17.56 9.22
C ILE A 249 1.12 17.98 10.52
N SER A 250 -0.18 17.88 10.55
CA SER A 250 -1.04 18.26 11.69
C SER A 250 -1.95 17.10 12.13
N GLU A 251 -2.59 17.25 13.27
CA GLU A 251 -3.59 16.30 13.75
C GLU A 251 -4.76 16.14 12.76
N ALA A 252 -5.11 17.21 12.03
CA ALA A 252 -6.18 17.17 11.02
C ALA A 252 -5.83 16.23 9.86
N ASP A 253 -4.57 16.20 9.43
CA ASP A 253 -4.11 15.29 8.37
C ASP A 253 -4.19 13.83 8.86
N VAL A 254 -3.73 13.56 10.07
CA VAL A 254 -3.73 12.23 10.68
C VAL A 254 -5.16 11.72 10.89
N GLU A 255 -6.08 12.60 11.35
CA GLU A 255 -7.48 12.22 11.61
C GLU A 255 -8.21 11.79 10.31
N ILE A 256 -7.95 12.47 9.19
CA ILE A 256 -8.52 12.09 7.89
C ILE A 256 -8.09 10.67 7.50
N VAL A 257 -6.80 10.37 7.64
CA VAL A 257 -6.26 9.02 7.35
C VAL A 257 -6.83 7.99 8.33
N LEU A 258 -6.90 8.34 9.62
CA LEU A 258 -7.41 7.48 10.67
C LEU A 258 -8.88 7.08 10.43
N GLN A 259 -9.72 8.01 9.99
CA GLN A 259 -11.11 7.74 9.63
C GLN A 259 -11.21 6.69 8.52
N LEU A 260 -10.43 6.82 7.45
CA LEU A 260 -10.39 5.84 6.37
C LEU A 260 -9.93 4.45 6.87
N LEU A 261 -8.87 4.42 7.70
CA LEU A 261 -8.38 3.15 8.26
C LEU A 261 -9.42 2.47 9.16
N ARG A 262 -10.17 3.23 9.95
CA ARG A 262 -11.26 2.73 10.79
C ARG A 262 -12.45 2.21 9.99
N GLU A 263 -12.76 2.86 8.87
CA GLU A 263 -13.80 2.42 7.95
C GLU A 263 -13.44 1.11 7.27
N VAL A 264 -12.25 1.04 6.65
CA VAL A 264 -11.84 -0.11 5.84
C VAL A 264 -11.31 -1.26 6.69
N LYS A 265 -10.58 -0.99 7.78
CA LYS A 265 -9.88 -1.98 8.61
C LYS A 265 -9.05 -2.94 7.76
N PRO A 266 -8.04 -2.43 7.05
CA PRO A 266 -7.34 -3.18 6.01
C PRO A 266 -6.48 -4.30 6.58
N HIS A 267 -6.35 -5.39 5.81
CA HIS A 267 -5.34 -6.43 6.05
C HIS A 267 -3.99 -6.07 5.43
N GLN A 268 -4.00 -5.21 4.41
CA GLN A 268 -2.80 -4.72 3.75
C GLN A 268 -2.89 -3.22 3.50
N ILE A 269 -1.84 -2.53 3.86
CA ILE A 269 -1.64 -1.10 3.59
C ILE A 269 -0.40 -0.98 2.72
N TYR A 270 -0.52 -0.25 1.62
CA TYR A 270 0.61 0.10 0.76
C TYR A 270 0.85 1.60 0.87
N VAL A 271 2.09 2.00 1.11
CA VAL A 271 2.52 3.41 1.22
C VAL A 271 3.76 3.65 0.36
N ALA A 272 3.99 4.89 -0.04
CA ALA A 272 5.21 5.25 -0.75
C ALA A 272 6.45 5.07 0.14
N GLY A 273 7.46 4.35 -0.38
CA GLY A 273 8.68 4.01 0.34
C GLY A 273 9.91 4.83 -0.07
N ASP A 274 9.77 5.80 -0.95
CA ASP A 274 10.83 6.71 -1.40
C ASP A 274 10.96 7.91 -0.45
N LEU A 275 11.34 7.62 0.78
CA LEU A 275 11.45 8.59 1.87
C LEU A 275 12.52 9.68 1.65
N ALA A 276 13.35 9.53 0.62
CA ALA A 276 14.36 10.50 0.19
C ALA A 276 13.85 11.45 -0.92
N ASP A 277 12.54 11.48 -1.16
CA ASP A 277 11.89 12.41 -2.11
C ASP A 277 12.35 13.86 -1.85
N PRO A 278 12.92 14.54 -2.86
CA PRO A 278 13.43 15.90 -2.71
C PRO A 278 12.34 16.92 -2.31
N HIS A 279 11.10 16.65 -2.64
CA HIS A 279 9.95 17.50 -2.30
C HIS A 279 9.39 17.21 -0.90
N GLY A 280 9.75 16.09 -0.30
CA GLY A 280 9.34 15.68 1.03
C GLY A 280 7.87 15.27 1.16
N THR A 281 7.06 15.38 0.11
CA THR A 281 5.62 15.06 0.14
C THR A 281 5.37 13.59 0.45
N HIS A 282 6.07 12.67 -0.22
CA HIS A 282 5.91 11.23 -0.02
C HIS A 282 6.21 10.81 1.41
N ARG A 283 7.26 11.38 2.01
CA ARG A 283 7.58 11.10 3.40
C ARG A 283 6.49 11.60 4.35
N VAL A 284 6.00 12.83 4.16
CA VAL A 284 4.96 13.41 5.02
C VAL A 284 3.65 12.61 4.92
N CYS A 285 3.27 12.20 3.71
CA CYS A 285 2.11 11.32 3.49
C CYS A 285 2.29 9.98 4.23
N THR A 286 3.44 9.33 4.09
CA THR A 286 3.73 8.07 4.80
C THR A 286 3.74 8.29 6.32
N ASP A 287 4.29 9.40 6.81
CA ASP A 287 4.30 9.74 8.25
C ASP A 287 2.86 9.90 8.78
N ALA A 288 1.93 10.50 8.00
CA ALA A 288 0.52 10.61 8.37
C ALA A 288 -0.15 9.23 8.55
N VAL A 289 0.12 8.30 7.63
CA VAL A 289 -0.41 6.93 7.70
C VAL A 289 0.17 6.20 8.91
N LEU A 290 1.47 6.30 9.15
CA LEU A 290 2.12 5.64 10.28
C LEU A 290 1.62 6.20 11.62
N ALA A 291 1.45 7.53 11.75
CA ALA A 291 0.88 8.16 12.93
C ALA A 291 -0.56 7.68 13.21
N ALA A 292 -1.40 7.57 12.17
CA ALA A 292 -2.75 7.03 12.31
C ALA A 292 -2.75 5.56 12.77
N ILE A 293 -1.81 4.76 12.29
CA ILE A 293 -1.63 3.35 12.71
C ILE A 293 -1.18 3.27 14.17
N ASP A 294 -0.27 4.14 14.61
CA ASP A 294 0.19 4.15 16.00
C ASP A 294 -0.96 4.51 16.97
N ILE A 295 -1.85 5.44 16.60
CA ILE A 295 -3.08 5.73 17.36
C ILE A 295 -3.96 4.49 17.48
N GLU A 296 -4.20 3.77 16.39
CA GLU A 296 -5.01 2.54 16.40
C GLU A 296 -4.34 1.43 17.22
N LYS A 297 -3.03 1.36 17.22
CA LYS A 297 -2.25 0.41 18.01
C LYS A 297 -2.36 0.70 19.51
N GLU A 298 -2.24 1.98 19.91
CA GLU A 298 -2.43 2.42 21.28
C GLU A 298 -3.87 2.19 21.78
N ALA A 299 -4.85 2.34 20.88
CA ALA A 299 -6.25 2.01 21.14
C ALA A 299 -6.53 0.50 21.21
N GLY A 300 -5.56 -0.35 20.89
CA GLY A 300 -5.71 -1.81 20.91
C GLY A 300 -6.60 -2.35 19.79
N ALA A 301 -6.62 -1.71 18.63
CA ALA A 301 -7.48 -2.09 17.51
C ALA A 301 -7.19 -3.53 17.01
N GLU A 302 -8.18 -4.41 17.09
CA GLU A 302 -8.06 -5.83 16.77
C GLU A 302 -7.65 -6.11 15.32
N TRP A 303 -8.10 -5.26 14.37
CA TRP A 303 -7.81 -5.44 12.94
C TRP A 303 -6.31 -5.33 12.61
N LEU A 304 -5.53 -4.63 13.44
CA LEU A 304 -4.08 -4.50 13.25
C LEU A 304 -3.31 -5.81 13.43
N LYS A 305 -3.87 -6.80 14.13
CA LYS A 305 -3.23 -8.10 14.34
C LYS A 305 -2.91 -8.81 13.01
N ASP A 306 -3.82 -8.67 12.03
CA ASP A 306 -3.69 -9.26 10.70
C ASP A 306 -3.27 -8.26 9.62
N CYS A 307 -3.02 -7.01 9.99
CA CYS A 307 -2.58 -5.98 9.05
C CYS A 307 -1.08 -6.06 8.75
N ARG A 308 -0.73 -5.82 7.48
CA ARG A 308 0.67 -5.71 7.02
C ARG A 308 0.84 -4.44 6.22
N ILE A 309 1.93 -3.73 6.50
CA ILE A 309 2.31 -2.50 5.81
C ILE A 309 3.40 -2.86 4.81
N TRP A 310 3.20 -2.45 3.58
CA TRP A 310 4.13 -2.62 2.48
C TRP A 310 4.54 -1.26 1.95
N MET A 311 5.82 -1.09 1.72
CA MET A 311 6.34 0.11 1.08
C MET A 311 6.60 -0.19 -0.39
N TYR A 312 5.99 0.59 -1.29
CA TYR A 312 6.28 0.53 -2.72
C TYR A 312 7.28 1.64 -3.08
N ARG A 313 7.98 1.44 -4.19
CA ARG A 313 8.94 2.41 -4.69
C ARG A 313 8.67 2.64 -6.17
N GLY A 314 8.64 3.91 -6.55
CA GLY A 314 8.58 4.37 -7.92
C GLY A 314 9.95 4.47 -8.58
#